data_22afe83c9189bc97004c4311062069ec
#
_entry.id   22afe83c9189bc97004c4311062069ec
#
_cell.length_a   1.000
_cell.length_b   1.000
_cell.length_c   1.000
_cell.angle_alpha   90.00
_cell.angle_beta   90.00
_cell.angle_gamma   90.00
#
_symmetry.space_group_name_H-M   'P 1'
#
loop_
_entity.id
_entity.type
_entity.pdbx_description
1 polymer ?
#
loop_
_entity_poly.entity_id
_entity_poly.type
_entity_poly.pdbx_seq_one_letter_code
_entity_poly.pdbx_strand_id
1 'polypeptide(L)'
;MKKILLLATMAMAASSAFAVTDGLTYESKEGINCKNLWIADRFHNSYGLGQLPFMEMPGKARTACIATLGDKPEDVKILVGYSKTITEGETSNDYAHIVVFNFLSGKYEKTVQCTYEGKPISGTLCANQIGCDSFGHVYIAGLLSSTLKTDGTAVSGANAHRVYNVDLETGVCTLVNDFVLGEDDWMVTNAGRIDYCNLTGDITLENAACVYVVAINGATNAVYGFRAEQGATGEDAWQPLMNDGSYYAMVFEETYPDGQASWSYAPVAVALKDEDFSGQLIYVDGFTTHPTLYNTTGGIVESFASAPDLAPDGGTGANGVAEFTLNDVPYIAYPLAQYDKTDHKCSIRVAQLGEGSSFEGMKDMWVLPTDGLGDVSDGGTRIHGVDAKNIPDENGMDGVYVLTYKCNNGLAVYAITPEGYKDLGGVNDIIVDENNNAPVQYFNLNGVEVSADNLTPGLYITRQGDKGGKVIIK
;
A
#
# COMPACT_ATOMS: atom_id res chain seq x y z
N MET A 1 -17.42 -31.27 50.85
CA MET A 1 -17.85 -30.12 50.02
C MET A 1 -16.88 -29.99 48.89
N LYS A 2 -17.21 -30.55 47.71
CA LYS A 2 -16.40 -30.47 46.50
C LYS A 2 -16.74 -29.15 45.78
N LYS A 3 -15.76 -28.25 45.64
CA LYS A 3 -15.91 -27.08 44.82
C LYS A 3 -15.71 -27.52 43.36
N ILE A 4 -16.82 -27.48 42.62
CA ILE A 4 -16.81 -27.64 41.16
C ILE A 4 -16.30 -26.31 40.61
N LEU A 5 -15.08 -26.35 40.04
CA LEU A 5 -14.50 -25.25 39.25
C LEU A 5 -15.11 -25.34 37.86
N LEU A 6 -16.05 -24.46 37.57
CA LEU A 6 -16.66 -24.32 36.27
C LEU A 6 -15.64 -23.55 35.39
N LEU A 7 -14.85 -24.28 34.64
CA LEU A 7 -14.04 -23.70 33.57
C LEU A 7 -15.00 -23.37 32.43
N ALA A 8 -15.41 -22.11 32.34
CA ALA A 8 -16.05 -21.59 31.14
C ALA A 8 -14.96 -21.44 30.07
N THR A 9 -14.78 -22.48 29.27
CA THR A 9 -14.13 -22.37 27.96
C THR A 9 -15.05 -21.51 27.09
N MET A 10 -14.75 -20.22 27.00
CA MET A 10 -15.24 -19.41 25.90
C MET A 10 -14.58 -20.01 24.63
N ALA A 11 -15.31 -20.88 23.97
CA ALA A 11 -15.07 -21.14 22.55
C ALA A 11 -15.37 -19.80 21.85
N MET A 12 -14.33 -19.02 21.57
CA MET A 12 -14.42 -18.00 20.53
C MET A 12 -14.70 -18.75 19.24
N ALA A 13 -15.96 -18.83 18.88
CA ALA A 13 -16.35 -19.09 17.52
C ALA A 13 -15.70 -17.97 16.70
N ALA A 14 -14.58 -18.26 16.05
CA ALA A 14 -14.05 -17.42 15.01
C ALA A 14 -15.10 -17.42 13.89
N SER A 15 -16.09 -16.52 14.02
CA SER A 15 -16.92 -16.16 12.88
C SER A 15 -15.94 -15.65 11.85
N SER A 16 -15.82 -16.36 10.73
CA SER A 16 -15.10 -15.89 9.56
C SER A 16 -15.84 -14.65 9.03
N ALA A 17 -15.53 -13.51 9.60
CA ALA A 17 -16.01 -12.25 9.08
C ALA A 17 -15.29 -12.08 7.73
N PHE A 18 -16.03 -12.20 6.64
CA PHE A 18 -15.56 -11.81 5.33
C PHE A 18 -15.55 -10.29 5.27
N ALA A 19 -14.53 -9.72 4.65
CA ALA A 19 -14.53 -8.31 4.34
C ALA A 19 -15.76 -7.99 3.49
N VAL A 20 -16.38 -6.83 3.74
CA VAL A 20 -17.51 -6.36 2.96
C VAL A 20 -16.96 -5.85 1.63
N THR A 21 -17.70 -6.03 0.56
CA THR A 21 -17.47 -5.34 -0.70
C THR A 21 -18.31 -4.06 -0.71
N ASP A 22 -17.92 -3.06 -1.49
CA ASP A 22 -18.77 -1.89 -1.73
C ASP A 22 -20.05 -2.27 -2.52
N GLY A 23 -20.14 -3.53 -2.94
CA GLY A 23 -21.27 -4.08 -3.69
C GLY A 23 -21.31 -3.62 -5.13
N LEU A 24 -20.32 -2.83 -5.58
CA LEU A 24 -20.30 -2.25 -6.91
C LEU A 24 -19.38 -3.06 -7.83
N THR A 25 -19.96 -3.49 -8.94
CA THR A 25 -19.21 -3.74 -10.16
C THR A 25 -19.25 -2.42 -10.92
N TYR A 26 -18.12 -1.83 -11.15
CA TYR A 26 -18.01 -0.58 -11.87
C TYR A 26 -18.31 -0.82 -13.35
N GLU A 27 -18.80 0.22 -14.03
CA GLU A 27 -19.02 0.13 -15.45
C GLU A 27 -17.73 -0.24 -16.18
N SER A 28 -17.81 -1.25 -17.06
CA SER A 28 -16.68 -1.63 -17.91
C SER A 28 -16.35 -0.50 -18.88
N LYS A 29 -15.09 -0.15 -18.98
CA LYS A 29 -14.61 0.90 -19.88
C LYS A 29 -13.55 0.32 -20.82
N GLU A 30 -13.73 0.51 -22.12
CA GLU A 30 -12.79 0.09 -23.16
C GLU A 30 -12.41 -1.42 -23.11
N GLY A 31 -13.35 -2.29 -22.70
CA GLY A 31 -13.11 -3.73 -22.57
C GLY A 31 -12.37 -4.10 -21.28
N ILE A 32 -12.21 -3.16 -20.36
CA ILE A 32 -11.61 -3.39 -19.04
C ILE A 32 -12.69 -3.35 -17.97
N ASN A 33 -12.69 -4.33 -17.11
CA ASN A 33 -13.58 -4.44 -15.95
C ASN A 33 -12.91 -3.92 -14.69
N CYS A 34 -13.68 -3.30 -13.80
CA CYS A 34 -13.23 -2.93 -12.46
C CYS A 34 -14.20 -3.47 -11.43
N LYS A 35 -13.68 -4.14 -10.41
CA LYS A 35 -14.46 -4.82 -9.38
C LYS A 35 -13.82 -4.65 -8.02
N ASN A 36 -14.59 -4.24 -7.02
CA ASN A 36 -14.13 -4.29 -5.65
C ASN A 36 -14.03 -5.74 -5.16
N LEU A 37 -12.88 -6.14 -4.62
CA LEU A 37 -12.72 -7.45 -3.98
C LEU A 37 -13.25 -7.40 -2.56
N TRP A 38 -12.80 -6.41 -1.81
CA TRP A 38 -13.22 -6.18 -0.44
C TRP A 38 -12.81 -4.78 0.04
N ILE A 39 -13.46 -4.35 1.11
CA ILE A 39 -13.20 -3.09 1.81
C ILE A 39 -13.13 -3.36 3.31
N ALA A 40 -12.18 -2.72 3.97
CA ALA A 40 -12.00 -2.76 5.41
C ALA A 40 -11.77 -1.34 5.92
N ASP A 41 -12.83 -0.69 6.34
CA ASP A 41 -12.76 0.68 6.85
C ASP A 41 -13.56 0.87 8.13
N ARG A 42 -13.52 2.07 8.68
CA ARG A 42 -14.23 2.43 9.90
C ARG A 42 -15.76 2.42 9.74
N PHE A 43 -16.25 2.54 8.52
CA PHE A 43 -17.68 2.67 8.22
C PHE A 43 -18.32 1.34 7.93
N HIS A 44 -17.62 0.48 7.22
CA HIS A 44 -18.10 -0.83 6.83
C HIS A 44 -17.72 -1.91 7.84
N ASN A 45 -17.34 -1.57 9.04
CA ASN A 45 -16.98 -2.43 10.19
C ASN A 45 -17.16 -3.95 9.94
N SER A 46 -16.47 -4.43 8.92
CA SER A 46 -16.69 -5.73 8.30
C SER A 46 -16.10 -6.87 9.13
N TYR A 47 -15.32 -6.57 10.15
CA TYR A 47 -14.55 -7.61 10.81
C TYR A 47 -15.22 -8.20 12.06
N GLY A 48 -16.33 -7.67 12.54
CA GLY A 48 -16.95 -8.16 13.78
C GLY A 48 -16.02 -8.16 15.01
N LEU A 49 -14.79 -7.69 14.83
CA LEU A 49 -13.69 -7.67 15.80
C LEU A 49 -13.51 -6.29 16.46
N GLY A 50 -14.49 -5.40 16.28
CA GLY A 50 -14.28 -4.01 16.65
C GLY A 50 -13.36 -3.31 15.63
N GLN A 51 -12.51 -2.42 16.09
CA GLN A 51 -11.57 -1.72 15.23
C GLN A 51 -10.39 -2.63 14.87
N LEU A 52 -9.92 -2.53 13.64
CA LEU A 52 -8.67 -3.17 13.25
C LEU A 52 -7.53 -2.60 14.11
N PRO A 53 -6.54 -3.42 14.53
CA PRO A 53 -5.52 -3.01 15.50
C PRO A 53 -4.80 -1.71 15.14
N PHE A 54 -4.55 -1.47 13.83
CA PHE A 54 -3.86 -0.28 13.37
C PHE A 54 -4.77 0.96 13.33
N MET A 55 -6.09 0.82 13.30
CA MET A 55 -7.05 1.94 13.31
C MET A 55 -7.23 2.55 14.70
N GLU A 56 -6.85 1.83 15.75
CA GLU A 56 -6.89 2.33 17.12
C GLU A 56 -5.79 3.33 17.44
N MET A 57 -4.78 3.44 16.56
CA MET A 57 -3.59 4.27 16.77
C MET A 57 -3.49 5.38 15.73
N PRO A 58 -4.14 6.52 15.96
CA PRO A 58 -4.15 7.63 15.02
C PRO A 58 -2.75 8.06 14.57
N GLY A 59 -2.55 8.14 13.26
CA GLY A 59 -1.30 8.58 12.65
C GLY A 59 -0.14 7.60 12.71
N LYS A 60 -0.33 6.39 13.25
CA LYS A 60 0.74 5.40 13.44
C LYS A 60 0.80 4.32 12.34
N ALA A 61 -0.27 4.14 11.58
CA ALA A 61 -0.32 3.26 10.42
C ALA A 61 -0.47 4.12 9.17
N ARG A 62 0.61 4.27 8.40
CA ARG A 62 0.67 5.25 7.32
C ARG A 62 0.74 4.65 5.94
N THR A 63 1.15 3.39 5.82
CA THR A 63 1.30 2.73 4.53
C THR A 63 0.77 1.31 4.53
N ALA A 64 0.34 0.88 3.36
CA ALA A 64 -0.01 -0.48 3.05
C ALA A 64 0.51 -0.85 1.66
N CYS A 65 0.74 -2.13 1.40
CA CYS A 65 1.17 -2.63 0.10
C CYS A 65 0.52 -3.97 -0.25
N ILE A 66 0.54 -4.29 -1.53
CA ILE A 66 0.28 -5.63 -2.07
C ILE A 66 1.62 -6.36 -2.11
N ALA A 67 1.75 -7.45 -1.35
CA ALA A 67 2.96 -8.24 -1.31
C ALA A 67 2.78 -9.54 -2.08
N THR A 68 3.59 -9.75 -3.13
CA THR A 68 3.63 -10.97 -3.93
C THR A 68 4.77 -11.85 -3.42
N LEU A 69 4.47 -12.71 -2.43
CA LEU A 69 5.47 -13.52 -1.73
C LEU A 69 5.83 -14.81 -2.46
N GLY A 70 5.17 -15.10 -3.55
CA GLY A 70 5.37 -16.29 -4.39
C GLY A 70 4.46 -16.23 -5.62
N ASP A 71 4.48 -17.31 -6.41
CA ASP A 71 3.84 -17.35 -7.74
C ASP A 71 2.34 -17.65 -7.71
N LYS A 72 1.78 -17.94 -6.55
CA LYS A 72 0.37 -18.34 -6.42
C LYS A 72 -0.49 -17.23 -5.81
N PRO A 73 -1.79 -17.17 -6.15
CA PRO A 73 -2.69 -16.19 -5.56
C PRO A 73 -2.78 -16.24 -4.03
N GLU A 74 -2.63 -17.41 -3.41
CA GLU A 74 -2.58 -17.56 -1.96
C GLU A 74 -1.33 -16.97 -1.31
N ASP A 75 -0.25 -16.80 -2.08
CA ASP A 75 1.00 -16.21 -1.63
C ASP A 75 0.96 -14.67 -1.69
N VAL A 76 -0.10 -14.10 -2.28
CA VAL A 76 -0.31 -12.66 -2.28
C VAL A 76 -0.98 -12.23 -0.99
N LYS A 77 -0.46 -11.16 -0.37
CA LYS A 77 -0.95 -10.61 0.89
C LYS A 77 -1.19 -9.11 0.77
N ILE A 78 -2.06 -8.59 1.61
CA ILE A 78 -2.11 -7.16 1.90
C ILE A 78 -1.45 -6.92 3.24
N LEU A 79 -0.48 -6.04 3.25
CA LEU A 79 0.31 -5.71 4.43
C LEU A 79 0.07 -4.26 4.84
N VAL A 80 -0.09 -4.03 6.14
CA VAL A 80 -0.15 -2.69 6.73
C VAL A 80 0.94 -2.55 7.77
N GLY A 81 1.88 -1.63 7.52
CA GLY A 81 2.91 -1.27 8.49
C GLY A 81 2.35 -0.30 9.53
N TYR A 82 2.61 -0.54 10.82
CA TYR A 82 2.25 0.42 11.84
C TYR A 82 3.19 0.42 13.04
N SER A 83 3.29 1.58 13.66
CA SER A 83 4.10 1.79 14.86
C SER A 83 3.19 1.72 16.09
N LYS A 84 3.16 0.54 16.73
CA LYS A 84 2.31 0.30 17.89
C LYS A 84 2.91 0.95 19.13
N THR A 85 2.18 1.88 19.74
CA THR A 85 2.57 2.46 21.03
C THR A 85 2.26 1.47 22.15
N ILE A 86 3.27 1.12 22.93
CA ILE A 86 3.14 0.31 24.15
C ILE A 86 3.59 1.18 25.31
N THR A 87 2.72 1.28 26.34
CA THR A 87 2.99 2.06 27.54
C THR A 87 3.32 1.12 28.69
N GLU A 88 4.52 1.27 29.26
CA GLU A 88 4.99 0.54 30.44
C GLU A 88 5.28 1.56 31.54
N GLY A 89 4.42 1.62 32.56
CA GLY A 89 4.49 2.64 33.59
C GLY A 89 4.25 4.04 33.02
N GLU A 90 5.22 4.94 33.17
CA GLU A 90 5.17 6.31 32.66
C GLU A 90 5.83 6.46 31.28
N THR A 91 6.42 5.39 30.73
CA THR A 91 7.15 5.41 29.47
C THR A 91 6.32 4.80 28.35
N SER A 92 6.20 5.52 27.25
CA SER A 92 5.56 5.05 26.01
C SER A 92 6.58 4.95 24.90
N ASN A 93 6.65 3.81 24.24
CA ASN A 93 7.51 3.58 23.09
C ASN A 93 6.68 3.05 21.92
N ASP A 94 7.06 3.43 20.71
CA ASP A 94 6.51 2.88 19.48
C ASP A 94 7.36 1.70 19.02
N TYR A 95 6.71 0.63 18.59
CA TYR A 95 7.33 -0.59 18.09
C TYR A 95 6.77 -0.96 16.72
N ALA A 96 7.65 -1.37 15.81
CA ALA A 96 7.27 -1.74 14.45
C ALA A 96 6.48 -3.05 14.41
N HIS A 97 5.33 -3.00 13.77
CA HIS A 97 4.46 -4.14 13.53
C HIS A 97 3.95 -4.16 12.09
N ILE A 98 3.62 -5.35 11.60
CA ILE A 98 2.97 -5.56 10.30
C ILE A 98 1.67 -6.33 10.54
N VAL A 99 0.56 -5.83 10.02
CA VAL A 99 -0.70 -6.57 9.95
C VAL A 99 -0.79 -7.22 8.59
N VAL A 100 -1.13 -8.50 8.57
CA VAL A 100 -1.23 -9.33 7.37
C VAL A 100 -2.68 -9.70 7.12
N PHE A 101 -3.14 -9.43 5.90
CA PHE A 101 -4.46 -9.83 5.42
C PHE A 101 -4.33 -10.77 4.24
N ASN A 102 -5.26 -11.70 4.16
CA ASN A 102 -5.47 -12.49 2.95
C ASN A 102 -5.91 -11.57 1.81
N PHE A 103 -5.19 -11.61 0.71
CA PHE A 103 -5.39 -10.75 -0.44
C PHE A 103 -6.80 -10.85 -1.04
N LEU A 104 -7.29 -12.08 -1.25
CA LEU A 104 -8.56 -12.32 -1.95
C LEU A 104 -9.79 -12.04 -1.09
N SER A 105 -9.72 -12.37 0.19
CA SER A 105 -10.86 -12.29 1.11
C SER A 105 -10.82 -11.09 2.05
N GLY A 106 -9.70 -10.39 2.14
CA GLY A 106 -9.48 -9.35 3.13
C GLY A 106 -9.50 -9.84 4.58
N LYS A 107 -9.43 -11.16 4.79
CA LYS A 107 -9.43 -11.72 6.15
C LYS A 107 -8.11 -11.42 6.85
N TYR A 108 -8.19 -10.89 8.08
CA TYR A 108 -7.04 -10.78 8.96
C TYR A 108 -6.42 -12.15 9.22
N GLU A 109 -5.12 -12.27 9.06
CA GLU A 109 -4.38 -13.52 9.30
C GLU A 109 -3.55 -13.42 10.58
N LYS A 110 -2.68 -12.43 10.69
CA LYS A 110 -1.77 -12.26 11.83
C LYS A 110 -1.26 -10.84 11.97
N THR A 111 -0.67 -10.55 13.12
CA THR A 111 0.17 -9.36 13.35
C THR A 111 1.57 -9.81 13.72
N VAL A 112 2.58 -9.28 13.05
CA VAL A 112 3.98 -9.61 13.23
C VAL A 112 4.69 -8.43 13.88
N GLN A 113 5.42 -8.66 14.99
CA GLN A 113 6.32 -7.68 15.58
C GLN A 113 7.68 -7.77 14.92
N CYS A 114 8.22 -6.64 14.45
CA CYS A 114 9.51 -6.60 13.80
C CYS A 114 10.65 -6.50 14.81
N THR A 115 11.68 -7.34 14.64
CA THR A 115 12.85 -7.39 15.52
C THR A 115 14.14 -7.34 14.72
N TYR A 116 15.12 -6.61 15.20
CA TYR A 116 16.46 -6.55 14.62
C TYR A 116 17.50 -6.82 15.71
N GLU A 117 18.46 -7.71 15.46
CA GLU A 117 19.48 -8.17 16.45
C GLU A 117 18.86 -8.63 17.78
N GLY A 118 17.71 -9.31 17.70
CA GLY A 118 17.01 -9.86 18.86
C GLY A 118 16.27 -8.80 19.71
N LYS A 119 16.14 -7.57 19.23
CA LYS A 119 15.42 -6.48 19.90
C LYS A 119 14.27 -5.98 19.02
N PRO A 120 13.11 -5.59 19.58
CA PRO A 120 12.06 -4.93 18.84
C PRO A 120 12.58 -3.65 18.17
N ILE A 121 12.25 -3.48 16.89
CA ILE A 121 12.51 -2.21 16.19
C ILE A 121 11.60 -1.16 16.79
N SER A 122 12.19 -0.08 17.32
CA SER A 122 11.48 0.97 18.04
C SER A 122 11.91 2.36 17.58
N GLY A 123 11.06 3.34 17.82
CA GLY A 123 11.30 4.74 17.49
C GLY A 123 10.04 5.42 16.96
N THR A 124 10.08 6.72 16.82
CA THR A 124 8.95 7.49 16.30
C THR A 124 8.63 7.03 14.86
N LEU A 125 7.42 6.48 14.67
CA LEU A 125 7.00 5.97 13.36
C LEU A 125 8.01 5.00 12.74
N CYS A 126 8.46 4.01 13.52
CA CYS A 126 9.48 3.04 13.12
C CYS A 126 9.04 2.07 12.02
N ALA A 127 7.73 1.99 11.72
CA ALA A 127 7.17 1.35 10.54
C ALA A 127 6.32 2.39 9.78
N ASN A 128 6.95 3.48 9.35
CA ASN A 128 6.28 4.55 8.62
C ASN A 128 5.90 4.11 7.21
N GLN A 129 6.70 3.26 6.61
CA GLN A 129 6.50 2.67 5.30
C GLN A 129 6.63 1.16 5.33
N ILE A 130 5.83 0.49 4.50
CA ILE A 130 5.96 -0.91 4.14
C ILE A 130 5.89 -1.04 2.63
N GLY A 131 6.62 -1.99 2.07
CA GLY A 131 6.60 -2.32 0.65
C GLY A 131 7.04 -3.75 0.41
N CYS A 132 6.93 -4.19 -0.83
CA CYS A 132 7.38 -5.49 -1.31
C CYS A 132 8.07 -5.29 -2.65
N ASP A 133 9.28 -5.84 -2.80
CA ASP A 133 10.02 -5.81 -4.05
C ASP A 133 9.47 -6.83 -5.07
N SER A 134 10.01 -6.82 -6.27
CA SER A 134 9.58 -7.71 -7.36
C SER A 134 9.99 -9.18 -7.14
N PHE A 135 10.82 -9.47 -6.15
CA PHE A 135 11.26 -10.81 -5.77
C PHE A 135 10.53 -11.36 -4.54
N GLY A 136 9.55 -10.64 -3.99
CA GLY A 136 8.74 -11.08 -2.86
C GLY A 136 9.32 -10.74 -1.50
N HIS A 137 10.36 -9.90 -1.43
CA HIS A 137 10.92 -9.48 -0.15
C HIS A 137 10.15 -8.28 0.40
N VAL A 138 9.71 -8.41 1.65
CA VAL A 138 8.98 -7.35 2.35
C VAL A 138 9.95 -6.44 3.08
N TYR A 139 9.75 -5.15 2.96
CA TYR A 139 10.55 -4.18 3.70
C TYR A 139 9.70 -3.19 4.49
N ILE A 140 10.27 -2.71 5.59
CA ILE A 140 9.76 -1.57 6.34
C ILE A 140 10.83 -0.48 6.40
N ALA A 141 10.37 0.77 6.45
CA ALA A 141 11.24 1.92 6.68
C ALA A 141 10.66 2.83 7.76
N GLY A 142 11.53 3.36 8.59
CA GLY A 142 11.17 4.32 9.64
C GLY A 142 11.11 5.75 9.12
N LEU A 143 10.43 6.62 9.87
CA LEU A 143 10.48 8.06 9.65
C LEU A 143 11.83 8.59 10.13
N LEU A 144 12.56 9.30 9.29
CA LEU A 144 13.60 10.21 9.73
C LEU A 144 12.99 11.59 9.98
N SER A 145 13.06 12.05 11.21
CA SER A 145 12.75 13.44 11.56
C SER A 145 13.99 14.01 12.26
N SER A 146 14.84 14.69 11.51
CA SER A 146 15.97 15.38 12.10
C SER A 146 15.49 16.68 12.72
N THR A 147 15.31 16.70 14.02
CA THR A 147 15.42 17.95 14.75
C THR A 147 16.91 18.18 15.01
N LEU A 148 17.61 18.83 14.10
CA LEU A 148 18.87 19.41 14.45
C LEU A 148 18.61 20.39 15.60
N LYS A 149 19.33 20.25 16.68
CA LYS A 149 19.36 21.29 17.69
C LYS A 149 19.88 22.58 17.04
N THR A 150 19.49 23.71 17.56
CA THR A 150 19.94 25.02 17.10
C THR A 150 21.46 25.21 17.11
N ASP A 151 22.20 24.33 17.76
CA ASP A 151 23.67 24.28 17.79
C ASP A 151 24.29 23.36 16.73
N GLY A 152 23.47 22.77 15.83
CA GLY A 152 23.92 21.86 14.78
C GLY A 152 24.21 20.44 15.23
N THR A 153 24.00 20.10 16.52
CA THR A 153 24.19 18.72 16.98
C THR A 153 22.97 17.86 16.67
N ALA A 154 23.18 16.70 16.02
CA ALA A 154 22.14 15.72 15.80
C ALA A 154 21.61 15.19 17.14
N VAL A 155 20.29 15.05 17.24
CA VAL A 155 19.70 14.29 18.34
C VAL A 155 20.06 12.83 18.13
N SER A 156 20.75 12.22 19.10
CA SER A 156 21.21 10.83 19.06
C SER A 156 20.13 9.89 18.49
N GLY A 157 20.45 9.20 17.42
CA GLY A 157 19.58 8.22 16.75
C GLY A 157 18.60 8.79 15.71
N ALA A 158 18.58 10.09 15.46
CA ALA A 158 17.64 10.72 14.51
C ALA A 158 18.26 11.00 13.12
N ASN A 159 19.50 10.62 12.90
CA ASN A 159 20.27 10.94 11.70
C ASN A 159 20.37 9.79 10.69
N ALA A 160 19.58 8.76 10.85
CA ALA A 160 19.60 7.61 9.95
C ALA A 160 18.19 7.25 9.47
N HIS A 161 18.04 7.05 8.17
CA HIS A 161 16.86 6.44 7.57
C HIS A 161 17.17 4.98 7.30
N ARG A 162 16.52 4.09 8.04
CA ARG A 162 16.81 2.65 8.01
C ARG A 162 15.71 1.91 7.30
N VAL A 163 16.14 1.02 6.40
CA VAL A 163 15.29 0.06 5.69
C VAL A 163 15.64 -1.34 6.16
N TYR A 164 14.64 -2.11 6.50
CA TYR A 164 14.78 -3.49 6.94
C TYR A 164 13.98 -4.43 6.05
N ASN A 165 14.61 -5.52 5.58
CA ASN A 165 13.92 -6.67 5.03
C ASN A 165 13.32 -7.49 6.18
N VAL A 166 12.08 -7.93 6.05
CA VAL A 166 11.31 -8.59 7.12
C VAL A 166 10.92 -10.01 6.72
N ASP A 167 11.32 -10.98 7.52
CA ASP A 167 10.71 -12.31 7.47
C ASP A 167 9.33 -12.26 8.14
N LEU A 168 8.28 -12.38 7.37
CA LEU A 168 6.90 -12.30 7.85
C LEU A 168 6.47 -13.48 8.73
N GLU A 169 7.20 -14.60 8.73
CA GLU A 169 6.88 -15.73 9.61
C GLU A 169 7.38 -15.51 11.03
N THR A 170 8.59 -14.99 11.15
CA THR A 170 9.28 -14.83 12.43
C THR A 170 9.31 -13.40 12.96
N GLY A 171 9.12 -12.40 12.09
CA GLY A 171 9.32 -10.99 12.40
C GLY A 171 10.80 -10.57 12.51
N VAL A 172 11.71 -11.47 12.19
CA VAL A 172 13.14 -11.15 12.20
C VAL A 172 13.47 -10.30 10.98
N CYS A 173 14.22 -9.23 11.23
CA CYS A 173 14.59 -8.28 10.21
C CYS A 173 16.09 -8.29 9.97
N THR A 174 16.49 -8.06 8.72
CA THR A 174 17.86 -7.76 8.32
C THR A 174 17.97 -6.34 7.81
N LEU A 175 19.04 -5.66 8.11
CA LEU A 175 19.28 -4.30 7.64
C LEU A 175 19.60 -4.32 6.14
N VAL A 176 18.82 -3.59 5.35
CA VAL A 176 19.03 -3.43 3.89
C VAL A 176 19.89 -2.20 3.64
N ASN A 177 19.49 -1.07 4.22
CA ASN A 177 20.17 0.21 4.05
C ASN A 177 20.12 1.00 5.34
N ASP A 178 21.24 1.58 5.72
CA ASP A 178 21.39 2.54 6.81
C ASP A 178 21.89 3.85 6.24
N PHE A 179 20.96 4.64 5.68
CA PHE A 179 21.29 5.94 5.15
C PHE A 179 21.50 6.93 6.29
N VAL A 180 22.76 7.12 6.63
CA VAL A 180 23.19 8.01 7.72
C VAL A 180 23.58 9.37 7.14
N LEU A 181 22.99 10.43 7.68
CA LEU A 181 23.40 11.80 7.37
C LEU A 181 24.72 12.10 8.06
N GLY A 182 25.75 12.42 7.26
CA GLY A 182 27.07 12.83 7.78
C GLY A 182 27.06 14.20 8.44
N GLU A 183 28.04 14.48 9.33
CA GLU A 183 28.12 15.78 10.02
C GLU A 183 28.36 16.98 9.08
N ASP A 184 29.05 16.73 7.96
CA ASP A 184 29.37 17.76 6.95
C ASP A 184 28.42 17.69 5.73
N ASP A 185 27.39 16.84 5.78
CA ASP A 185 26.50 16.68 4.68
C ASP A 185 25.56 17.88 4.56
N TRP A 186 25.42 18.39 3.35
CA TRP A 186 24.44 19.44 3.03
C TRP A 186 23.02 19.07 3.51
N MET A 187 22.68 17.79 3.51
CA MET A 187 21.41 17.29 4.02
C MET A 187 21.21 17.56 5.51
N VAL A 188 22.26 17.45 6.33
CA VAL A 188 22.18 17.71 7.79
C VAL A 188 21.77 19.14 8.08
N THR A 189 22.22 20.08 7.27
CA THR A 189 21.93 21.50 7.44
C THR A 189 20.58 21.91 6.84
N ASN A 190 20.04 21.14 5.90
CA ASN A 190 18.86 21.50 5.14
C ASN A 190 17.70 20.52 5.29
N ALA A 191 17.97 19.29 5.77
CA ALA A 191 16.94 18.27 5.89
C ALA A 191 16.01 18.54 7.07
N GLY A 192 14.73 18.56 6.80
CA GLY A 192 13.72 18.52 7.85
C GLY A 192 13.27 17.08 8.13
N ARG A 193 13.10 16.27 7.05
CA ARG A 193 12.37 15.01 7.17
C ARG A 193 12.54 14.11 5.96
N ILE A 194 12.61 12.79 6.20
CA ILE A 194 12.41 11.74 5.20
C ILE A 194 11.21 10.93 5.66
N ASP A 195 10.13 10.92 4.89
CA ASP A 195 8.91 10.16 5.20
C ASP A 195 8.90 8.82 4.50
N TYR A 196 9.20 8.81 3.20
CA TYR A 196 9.04 7.65 2.34
C TYR A 196 10.23 7.48 1.42
N CYS A 197 10.47 6.23 1.06
CA CYS A 197 11.44 5.83 0.04
C CYS A 197 10.75 4.97 -1.02
N ASN A 198 11.43 4.76 -2.13
CA ASN A 198 11.08 3.72 -3.09
C ASN A 198 12.28 2.83 -3.32
N LEU A 199 12.05 1.51 -3.31
CA LEU A 199 13.04 0.50 -3.64
C LEU A 199 12.53 -0.33 -4.82
N THR A 200 13.39 -0.51 -5.80
CA THR A 200 13.13 -1.37 -6.97
C THR A 200 14.27 -2.36 -7.16
N GLY A 201 13.99 -3.48 -7.80
CA GLY A 201 14.95 -4.59 -7.91
C GLY A 201 14.88 -5.50 -6.68
N ASP A 202 15.99 -6.15 -6.34
CA ASP A 202 16.08 -7.11 -5.24
C ASP A 202 16.75 -6.47 -4.02
N ILE A 203 15.99 -6.24 -2.96
CA ILE A 203 16.53 -5.63 -1.73
C ILE A 203 17.55 -6.51 -1.00
N THR A 204 17.62 -7.80 -1.33
CA THR A 204 18.64 -8.73 -0.81
C THR A 204 19.88 -8.78 -1.68
N LEU A 205 19.84 -8.23 -2.88
CA LEU A 205 20.90 -8.24 -3.89
C LEU A 205 21.29 -9.65 -4.38
N GLU A 206 20.48 -10.67 -4.11
CA GLU A 206 20.79 -12.05 -4.53
C GLU A 206 20.50 -12.26 -6.01
N ASN A 207 19.40 -11.71 -6.51
CA ASN A 207 18.91 -11.96 -7.87
C ASN A 207 19.13 -10.79 -8.84
N ALA A 208 19.10 -9.55 -8.35
CA ALA A 208 19.24 -8.35 -9.15
C ALA A 208 19.89 -7.22 -8.35
N ALA A 209 20.29 -6.15 -9.07
CA ALA A 209 20.63 -4.88 -8.46
C ALA A 209 19.40 -4.25 -7.82
N CYS A 210 19.61 -3.39 -6.83
CA CYS A 210 18.55 -2.63 -6.18
C CYS A 210 18.81 -1.12 -6.31
N VAL A 211 17.76 -0.37 -6.60
CA VAL A 211 17.77 1.10 -6.56
C VAL A 211 16.93 1.56 -5.39
N TYR A 212 17.48 2.49 -4.63
CA TYR A 212 16.83 3.11 -3.48
C TYR A 212 16.80 4.63 -3.68
N VAL A 213 15.62 5.22 -3.59
CA VAL A 213 15.45 6.67 -3.65
C VAL A 213 14.65 7.18 -2.48
N VAL A 214 15.02 8.35 -1.99
CA VAL A 214 14.32 9.06 -0.90
C VAL A 214 14.05 10.48 -1.29
N ALA A 215 12.88 10.98 -0.90
CA ALA A 215 12.56 12.39 -0.96
C ALA A 215 12.80 13.02 0.43
N ILE A 216 13.56 14.09 0.43
CA ILE A 216 13.86 14.88 1.63
C ILE A 216 13.09 16.18 1.55
N ASN A 217 12.30 16.47 2.57
CA ASN A 217 11.69 17.78 2.73
C ASN A 217 12.36 18.57 3.85
N GLY A 218 12.55 19.85 3.62
CA GLY A 218 13.24 20.72 4.56
C GLY A 218 13.28 22.17 4.06
N ALA A 219 14.38 22.84 4.37
CA ALA A 219 14.65 24.18 3.82
C ALA A 219 14.85 24.13 2.30
N THR A 220 15.33 22.99 1.79
CA THR A 220 15.43 22.68 0.37
C THR A 220 14.89 21.29 0.14
N ASN A 221 14.01 21.12 -0.83
CA ASN A 221 13.44 19.83 -1.19
C ASN A 221 14.35 19.14 -2.20
N ALA A 222 14.66 17.88 -1.96
CA ALA A 222 15.55 17.12 -2.83
C ALA A 222 15.20 15.62 -2.85
N VAL A 223 15.56 14.95 -3.93
CA VAL A 223 15.53 13.48 -4.03
C VAL A 223 16.96 12.97 -4.11
N TYR A 224 17.24 11.96 -3.31
CA TYR A 224 18.52 11.24 -3.31
C TYR A 224 18.30 9.81 -3.78
N GLY A 225 19.22 9.33 -4.60
CA GLY A 225 19.21 7.98 -5.11
C GLY A 225 20.51 7.24 -4.83
N PHE A 226 20.38 5.94 -4.61
CA PHE A 226 21.49 5.01 -4.41
C PHE A 226 21.23 3.74 -5.20
N ARG A 227 22.29 3.07 -5.63
CA ARG A 227 22.24 1.78 -6.28
C ARG A 227 23.22 0.82 -5.63
N ALA A 228 22.78 -0.40 -5.43
CA ALA A 228 23.62 -1.52 -5.08
C ALA A 228 23.56 -2.57 -6.19
N GLU A 229 24.72 -3.03 -6.64
CA GLU A 229 24.80 -4.05 -7.69
C GLU A 229 24.50 -5.44 -7.12
N GLN A 230 24.00 -6.35 -7.95
CA GLN A 230 23.80 -7.74 -7.57
C GLN A 230 25.04 -8.34 -6.92
N GLY A 231 24.88 -8.98 -5.75
CA GLY A 231 25.96 -9.60 -5.00
C GLY A 231 26.87 -8.64 -4.24
N ALA A 232 26.59 -7.33 -4.27
CA ALA A 232 27.36 -6.36 -3.47
C ALA A 232 27.15 -6.61 -1.98
N THR A 233 28.22 -6.46 -1.18
CA THR A 233 28.20 -6.66 0.26
C THR A 233 29.09 -5.63 0.97
N GLY A 234 28.83 -5.38 2.24
CA GLY A 234 29.64 -4.49 3.06
C GLY A 234 29.16 -3.03 3.05
N GLU A 235 29.90 -2.18 3.74
CA GLU A 235 29.53 -0.77 3.95
C GLU A 235 29.44 0.03 2.65
N ASP A 236 30.22 -0.36 1.62
CA ASP A 236 30.27 0.30 0.31
C ASP A 236 29.31 -0.32 -0.71
N ALA A 237 28.38 -1.19 -0.32
CA ALA A 237 27.45 -1.83 -1.23
C ALA A 237 26.55 -0.81 -1.95
N TRP A 238 26.09 0.20 -1.23
CA TRP A 238 25.24 1.25 -1.75
C TRP A 238 26.06 2.43 -2.27
N GLN A 239 26.06 2.61 -3.58
CA GLN A 239 26.75 3.72 -4.24
C GLN A 239 25.73 4.82 -4.61
N PRO A 240 26.05 6.10 -4.37
CA PRO A 240 25.22 7.20 -4.82
C PRO A 240 24.95 7.11 -6.31
N LEU A 241 23.71 7.31 -6.73
CA LEU A 241 23.41 7.59 -8.13
C LEU A 241 23.94 8.97 -8.44
N MET A 242 25.03 9.03 -9.21
CA MET A 242 25.76 10.25 -9.45
C MET A 242 25.32 10.88 -10.77
N ASN A 243 25.05 12.17 -10.75
CA ASN A 243 25.08 12.99 -11.94
C ASN A 243 26.33 13.88 -11.86
N ASP A 244 27.27 13.73 -12.80
CA ASP A 244 28.50 14.53 -12.91
C ASP A 244 29.43 14.55 -11.66
N GLY A 245 29.43 13.47 -10.87
CA GLY A 245 30.31 13.36 -9.70
C GLY A 245 29.75 14.02 -8.43
N SER A 246 28.51 14.51 -8.47
CA SER A 246 27.76 14.97 -7.31
C SER A 246 26.68 13.96 -6.93
N TYR A 247 26.29 13.94 -5.67
CA TYR A 247 25.10 13.17 -5.26
C TYR A 247 23.93 13.50 -6.17
N TYR A 248 23.17 12.47 -6.52
CA TYR A 248 21.91 12.66 -7.22
C TYR A 248 20.94 13.39 -6.29
N ALA A 249 21.01 14.71 -6.32
CA ALA A 249 20.11 15.58 -5.64
C ALA A 249 19.29 16.34 -6.67
N MET A 250 18.06 15.93 -6.87
CA MET A 250 17.10 16.78 -7.56
C MET A 250 16.68 17.88 -6.58
N VAL A 251 17.17 19.08 -6.81
CA VAL A 251 16.68 20.25 -6.11
C VAL A 251 15.51 20.79 -6.93
N PHE A 252 14.34 20.78 -6.33
CA PHE A 252 13.12 21.29 -6.99
C PHE A 252 13.06 22.79 -6.83
N GLU A 253 12.90 23.48 -7.94
CA GLU A 253 12.55 24.91 -7.89
C GLU A 253 11.17 25.07 -7.26
N GLU A 254 11.00 26.09 -6.42
CA GLU A 254 9.78 26.32 -5.61
C GLU A 254 8.52 26.64 -6.43
N THR A 255 8.64 26.81 -7.73
CA THR A 255 7.54 27.19 -8.61
C THR A 255 6.91 25.98 -9.26
N TYR A 256 5.87 25.46 -8.64
CA TYR A 256 4.99 24.49 -9.28
C TYR A 256 4.16 25.19 -10.37
N PRO A 257 3.98 24.56 -11.55
CA PRO A 257 3.24 25.16 -12.66
C PRO A 257 1.82 25.60 -12.31
N ASP A 258 1.25 24.99 -11.29
CA ASP A 258 -0.16 25.13 -10.89
C ASP A 258 -0.35 26.05 -9.70
N GLY A 259 0.69 26.77 -9.26
CA GLY A 259 0.62 27.66 -8.09
C GLY A 259 0.46 26.92 -6.76
N GLN A 260 0.85 25.64 -6.71
CA GLN A 260 0.79 24.84 -5.48
C GLN A 260 1.85 25.28 -4.47
N ALA A 261 1.55 25.05 -3.19
CA ALA A 261 2.49 25.37 -2.12
C ALA A 261 3.68 24.43 -2.12
N SER A 262 4.83 24.92 -1.69
CA SER A 262 6.04 24.12 -1.52
C SER A 262 5.84 22.97 -0.52
N TRP A 263 6.61 21.90 -0.64
CA TRP A 263 6.53 20.73 0.21
C TRP A 263 6.98 20.94 1.65
N SER A 264 7.38 22.13 2.04
CA SER A 264 8.07 22.36 3.31
C SER A 264 7.31 21.72 4.49
N TYR A 265 8.00 20.82 5.18
CA TYR A 265 7.55 20.08 6.37
C TYR A 265 6.32 19.16 6.19
N ALA A 266 5.99 18.80 4.97
CA ALA A 266 4.91 17.87 4.68
C ALA A 266 5.45 16.47 4.30
N PRO A 267 4.71 15.39 4.51
CA PRO A 267 5.07 14.08 3.97
C PRO A 267 5.21 14.13 2.45
N VAL A 268 6.27 13.53 1.94
CA VAL A 268 6.56 13.45 0.50
C VAL A 268 6.85 12.00 0.15
N ALA A 269 6.13 11.49 -0.84
CA ALA A 269 6.37 10.20 -1.42
C ALA A 269 7.17 10.34 -2.72
N VAL A 270 7.91 9.31 -3.04
CA VAL A 270 8.68 9.21 -4.29
C VAL A 270 8.45 7.83 -4.88
N ALA A 271 8.27 7.75 -6.18
CA ALA A 271 8.14 6.48 -6.90
C ALA A 271 8.96 6.54 -8.19
N LEU A 272 9.74 5.50 -8.45
CA LEU A 272 10.43 5.33 -9.71
C LEU A 272 9.41 4.99 -10.79
N LYS A 273 9.57 5.58 -11.99
CA LYS A 273 8.71 5.26 -13.12
C LYS A 273 9.01 3.87 -13.66
N ASP A 274 10.29 3.55 -13.77
CA ASP A 274 10.77 2.27 -14.28
C ASP A 274 11.46 1.50 -13.16
N GLU A 275 11.23 0.19 -13.07
CA GLU A 275 11.79 -0.67 -12.00
C GLU A 275 13.33 -0.67 -11.99
N ASP A 276 13.97 -0.57 -13.15
CA ASP A 276 15.42 -0.53 -13.29
C ASP A 276 16.01 0.90 -13.29
N PHE A 277 15.14 1.90 -13.17
CA PHE A 277 15.52 3.32 -13.26
C PHE A 277 16.20 3.70 -14.59
N SER A 278 15.93 2.96 -15.65
CA SER A 278 16.56 3.16 -16.96
C SER A 278 16.18 4.50 -17.61
N GLY A 279 14.94 4.92 -17.44
CA GLY A 279 14.43 6.21 -17.93
C GLY A 279 14.86 7.40 -17.06
N GLN A 280 15.39 7.15 -15.87
CA GLN A 280 15.76 8.19 -14.90
C GLN A 280 14.62 9.17 -14.63
N LEU A 281 13.40 8.63 -14.48
CA LEU A 281 12.18 9.39 -14.22
C LEU A 281 11.61 9.02 -12.85
N ILE A 282 11.17 10.04 -12.10
CA ILE A 282 10.70 9.90 -10.74
C ILE A 282 9.39 10.66 -10.56
N TYR A 283 8.37 9.97 -10.09
CA TYR A 283 7.17 10.60 -9.57
C TYR A 283 7.43 11.14 -8.16
N VAL A 284 7.01 12.35 -7.94
CA VAL A 284 6.97 12.96 -6.61
C VAL A 284 5.55 13.41 -6.32
N ASP A 285 5.04 12.97 -5.18
CA ASP A 285 3.74 13.32 -4.64
C ASP A 285 3.91 13.83 -3.21
N GLY A 286 3.02 14.63 -2.73
CA GLY A 286 3.16 15.19 -1.40
C GLY A 286 1.84 15.69 -0.84
N PHE A 287 1.94 16.12 0.41
CA PHE A 287 0.83 16.64 1.18
C PHE A 287 0.13 17.85 0.55
N THR A 288 0.87 18.64 -0.22
CA THR A 288 0.39 19.83 -0.92
C THR A 288 0.73 19.83 -2.40
N THR A 289 1.21 18.69 -2.91
CA THR A 289 1.73 18.54 -4.26
C THR A 289 0.99 17.42 -4.97
N HIS A 290 0.52 17.68 -6.19
CA HIS A 290 -0.02 16.64 -7.05
C HIS A 290 1.09 15.71 -7.53
N PRO A 291 0.80 14.44 -7.87
CA PRO A 291 1.76 13.59 -8.54
C PRO A 291 2.36 14.30 -9.75
N THR A 292 3.67 14.45 -9.76
CA THR A 292 4.41 15.14 -10.81
C THR A 292 5.61 14.29 -11.20
N LEU A 293 5.81 14.09 -12.49
CA LEU A 293 6.94 13.33 -13.03
C LEU A 293 8.10 14.27 -13.31
N TYR A 294 9.26 13.95 -12.74
CA TYR A 294 10.51 14.70 -12.91
C TYR A 294 11.58 13.85 -13.59
N ASN A 295 12.47 14.49 -14.28
CA ASN A 295 13.74 13.90 -14.70
C ASN A 295 14.83 14.15 -13.63
N THR A 296 15.99 13.54 -13.83
CA THR A 296 17.11 13.59 -12.87
C THR A 296 17.77 14.97 -12.75
N THR A 297 17.42 15.92 -13.59
CA THR A 297 17.89 17.30 -13.49
C THR A 297 16.91 18.20 -12.75
N GLY A 298 15.79 17.64 -12.23
CA GLY A 298 14.74 18.40 -11.56
C GLY A 298 13.74 19.07 -12.51
N GLY A 299 13.85 18.82 -13.81
CA GLY A 299 12.90 19.30 -14.81
C GLY A 299 11.59 18.52 -14.76
N ILE A 300 10.46 19.22 -14.81
CA ILE A 300 9.12 18.62 -14.90
C ILE A 300 8.96 17.99 -16.28
N VAL A 301 8.60 16.71 -16.31
CA VAL A 301 8.29 15.96 -17.54
C VAL A 301 6.79 15.90 -17.76
N GLU A 302 6.03 15.52 -16.70
CA GLU A 302 4.57 15.44 -16.74
C GLU A 302 3.97 16.07 -15.48
N SER A 303 2.89 16.82 -15.65
CA SER A 303 2.10 17.38 -14.55
C SER A 303 0.63 17.52 -14.96
N PHE A 304 -0.25 17.72 -13.98
CA PHE A 304 -1.66 17.96 -14.23
C PHE A 304 -1.98 19.30 -14.91
N ALA A 305 -0.96 20.13 -15.19
CA ALA A 305 -1.14 21.28 -16.09
C ALA A 305 -1.62 20.85 -17.49
N SER A 306 -1.25 19.62 -17.93
CA SER A 306 -1.69 19.01 -19.21
C SER A 306 -3.06 18.33 -19.11
N ALA A 307 -3.56 18.04 -17.90
CA ALA A 307 -4.86 17.38 -17.65
C ALA A 307 -5.60 17.99 -16.44
N PRO A 308 -5.92 19.29 -16.47
CA PRO A 308 -6.44 19.98 -15.29
C PRO A 308 -7.77 19.45 -14.78
N ASP A 309 -8.61 18.90 -15.66
CA ASP A 309 -9.90 18.31 -15.30
C ASP A 309 -9.78 16.99 -14.52
N LEU A 310 -8.62 16.37 -14.57
CA LEU A 310 -8.29 15.13 -13.87
C LEU A 310 -7.39 15.35 -12.65
N ALA A 311 -6.96 16.58 -12.43
CA ALA A 311 -6.10 16.92 -11.29
C ALA A 311 -6.79 16.55 -9.95
N PRO A 312 -6.01 16.12 -8.95
CA PRO A 312 -6.52 16.01 -7.59
C PRO A 312 -7.04 17.34 -7.06
N ASP A 313 -8.00 17.28 -6.16
CA ASP A 313 -8.55 18.47 -5.49
C ASP A 313 -7.60 19.00 -4.41
N GLY A 314 -6.58 19.75 -4.80
CA GLY A 314 -5.57 20.29 -3.89
C GLY A 314 -4.52 19.22 -3.50
N GLY A 315 -3.80 19.39 -2.42
CA GLY A 315 -2.81 18.43 -1.99
C GLY A 315 -3.42 17.04 -1.69
N THR A 316 -2.79 15.98 -2.17
CA THR A 316 -3.34 14.63 -2.11
C THR A 316 -3.12 13.95 -0.77
N GLY A 317 -2.13 14.38 -0.02
CA GLY A 317 -1.68 13.64 1.16
C GLY A 317 -0.84 12.45 0.74
N ALA A 318 0.45 12.60 0.85
CA ALA A 318 1.46 11.68 0.35
C ALA A 318 1.23 10.22 0.71
N ASN A 319 1.31 9.39 -0.27
CA ASN A 319 1.82 8.02 -0.19
C ASN A 319 2.03 7.40 -1.58
N GLY A 320 2.31 8.23 -2.51
CA GLY A 320 2.74 7.84 -3.83
C GLY A 320 1.63 7.67 -4.83
N VAL A 321 2.06 7.49 -6.02
CA VAL A 321 1.32 7.20 -7.22
C VAL A 321 1.75 5.83 -7.70
N ALA A 322 0.83 5.09 -8.31
CA ALA A 322 1.11 3.81 -8.95
C ALA A 322 0.84 3.91 -10.44
N GLU A 323 1.87 3.72 -11.25
CA GLU A 323 1.74 3.53 -12.70
C GLU A 323 1.75 2.02 -12.98
N PHE A 324 0.91 1.57 -13.90
CA PHE A 324 0.83 0.17 -14.31
C PHE A 324 0.40 0.05 -15.77
N THR A 325 0.68 -1.09 -16.36
CA THR A 325 0.31 -1.39 -17.74
C THR A 325 -0.68 -2.55 -17.77
N LEU A 326 -1.73 -2.44 -18.59
CA LEU A 326 -2.68 -3.51 -18.85
C LEU A 326 -2.98 -3.57 -20.35
N ASN A 327 -2.75 -4.72 -20.99
CA ASN A 327 -2.85 -4.88 -22.43
C ASN A 327 -2.01 -3.85 -23.24
N ASP A 328 -0.78 -3.62 -22.80
CA ASP A 328 0.13 -2.63 -23.38
C ASP A 328 -0.35 -1.16 -23.30
N VAL A 329 -1.40 -0.92 -22.53
CA VAL A 329 -1.94 0.43 -22.28
C VAL A 329 -1.50 0.90 -20.90
N PRO A 330 -0.86 2.07 -20.78
CA PRO A 330 -0.43 2.59 -19.48
C PRO A 330 -1.58 3.28 -18.74
N TYR A 331 -1.60 3.08 -17.43
CA TYR A 331 -2.54 3.68 -16.48
C TYR A 331 -1.79 4.25 -15.30
N ILE A 332 -2.45 5.17 -14.61
CA ILE A 332 -1.98 5.76 -13.36
C ILE A 332 -3.10 5.75 -12.32
N ALA A 333 -2.74 5.40 -11.10
CA ALA A 333 -3.63 5.50 -9.94
C ALA A 333 -3.05 6.49 -8.94
N TYR A 334 -3.87 7.38 -8.41
CA TYR A 334 -3.44 8.43 -7.48
C TYR A 334 -4.58 8.90 -6.57
N PRO A 335 -4.27 9.37 -5.34
CA PRO A 335 -5.25 9.92 -4.43
C PRO A 335 -5.90 11.20 -4.96
N LEU A 336 -7.21 11.37 -4.71
CA LEU A 336 -7.98 12.52 -5.19
C LEU A 336 -8.21 13.60 -4.14
N ALA A 337 -8.42 13.19 -2.90
CA ALA A 337 -9.04 14.05 -1.93
C ALA A 337 -8.06 14.78 -1.06
N GLN A 338 -8.25 16.09 -0.97
CA GLN A 338 -7.87 16.84 0.22
C GLN A 338 -8.74 16.43 1.40
N TYR A 339 -8.16 16.60 2.59
CA TYR A 339 -8.82 16.24 3.83
C TYR A 339 -10.03 17.14 4.18
N ASP A 340 -10.18 18.27 3.56
CA ASP A 340 -11.23 19.26 3.80
C ASP A 340 -12.31 19.31 2.70
N LYS A 341 -12.17 18.44 1.68
CA LYS A 341 -13.15 18.34 0.58
C LYS A 341 -14.16 17.24 0.83
N THR A 342 -15.41 17.51 0.48
CA THR A 342 -16.53 16.59 0.73
C THR A 342 -16.83 15.68 -0.46
N ASP A 343 -16.32 15.98 -1.65
CA ASP A 343 -16.79 15.37 -2.88
C ASP A 343 -16.05 14.07 -3.25
N HIS A 344 -14.84 13.82 -2.72
CA HIS A 344 -14.06 12.62 -3.04
C HIS A 344 -13.46 11.94 -1.81
N LYS A 345 -14.19 11.84 -0.77
CA LYS A 345 -13.89 11.33 0.59
C LYS A 345 -12.87 10.19 0.66
N CYS A 346 -11.58 10.50 0.47
CA CYS A 346 -10.52 9.50 0.50
C CYS A 346 -10.65 8.43 -0.59
N SER A 347 -10.98 8.85 -1.81
CA SER A 347 -10.95 8.04 -3.01
C SER A 347 -9.63 8.22 -3.76
N ILE A 348 -9.32 7.25 -4.61
CA ILE A 348 -8.29 7.37 -5.64
C ILE A 348 -8.95 7.50 -7.01
N ARG A 349 -8.24 8.08 -7.97
CA ARG A 349 -8.59 7.98 -9.38
C ARG A 349 -7.69 6.97 -10.06
N VAL A 350 -8.27 6.18 -10.95
CA VAL A 350 -7.56 5.42 -11.96
C VAL A 350 -7.83 6.10 -13.29
N ALA A 351 -6.78 6.45 -14.00
CA ALA A 351 -6.87 7.07 -15.32
C ALA A 351 -5.96 6.36 -16.32
N GLN A 352 -6.41 6.23 -17.56
CA GLN A 352 -5.57 5.79 -18.67
C GLN A 352 -4.67 6.96 -19.07
N LEU A 353 -3.38 6.72 -19.21
CA LEU A 353 -2.44 7.72 -19.73
C LEU A 353 -2.61 7.91 -21.23
N GLY A 354 -2.21 9.07 -21.74
CA GLY A 354 -2.17 9.38 -23.16
C GLY A 354 -1.01 8.67 -23.88
N GLU A 355 -0.79 9.03 -25.14
CA GLU A 355 0.28 8.46 -25.95
C GLU A 355 1.67 8.71 -25.31
N GLY A 356 2.51 7.67 -25.25
CA GLY A 356 3.81 7.73 -24.63
C GLY A 356 3.79 7.86 -23.10
N SER A 357 2.70 7.43 -22.45
CA SER A 357 2.47 7.59 -21.00
C SER A 357 2.37 9.05 -20.56
N SER A 358 1.89 9.94 -21.43
CA SER A 358 1.72 11.36 -21.12
C SER A 358 0.43 11.62 -20.32
N PHE A 359 0.44 12.69 -19.53
CA PHE A 359 -0.77 13.23 -18.90
C PHE A 359 -1.65 13.95 -19.94
N GLU A 360 -1.08 14.44 -21.04
CA GLU A 360 -1.88 14.96 -22.14
C GLU A 360 -2.69 13.83 -22.78
N GLY A 361 -3.99 14.03 -22.88
CA GLY A 361 -4.91 13.02 -23.41
C GLY A 361 -5.30 11.92 -22.43
N MET A 362 -5.01 12.08 -21.14
CA MET A 362 -5.54 11.17 -20.11
C MET A 362 -7.05 10.99 -20.20
N LYS A 363 -7.51 9.77 -19.90
CA LYS A 363 -8.93 9.44 -19.82
C LYS A 363 -9.30 9.00 -18.40
N ASP A 364 -10.38 9.57 -17.88
CA ASP A 364 -10.95 9.16 -16.59
C ASP A 364 -11.54 7.74 -16.68
N MET A 365 -11.00 6.83 -15.89
CA MET A 365 -11.50 5.46 -15.82
C MET A 365 -12.42 5.27 -14.63
N TRP A 366 -11.92 5.37 -13.41
CA TRP A 366 -12.72 5.15 -12.21
C TRP A 366 -12.25 5.99 -11.03
N VAL A 367 -13.21 6.29 -10.15
CA VAL A 367 -12.98 6.80 -8.79
C VAL A 367 -13.29 5.68 -7.80
N LEU A 368 -12.33 5.29 -6.97
CA LEU A 368 -12.34 4.09 -6.13
C LEU A 368 -11.98 4.38 -4.66
N PRO A 369 -12.82 4.01 -3.67
CA PRO A 369 -14.25 3.72 -3.80
C PRO A 369 -15.03 4.94 -4.26
N THR A 370 -16.20 4.76 -4.87
CA THR A 370 -17.04 5.90 -5.29
C THR A 370 -17.43 6.79 -4.10
N ASP A 371 -17.75 6.18 -2.97
CA ASP A 371 -18.13 6.90 -1.74
C ASP A 371 -16.92 7.19 -0.82
N GLY A 372 -15.71 6.81 -1.25
CA GLY A 372 -14.47 6.97 -0.50
C GLY A 372 -14.30 6.02 0.68
N LEU A 373 -13.16 6.13 1.36
CA LEU A 373 -12.87 5.41 2.61
C LEU A 373 -13.32 6.20 3.86
N GLY A 374 -14.31 7.06 3.69
CA GLY A 374 -14.89 7.87 4.75
C GLY A 374 -14.27 9.24 4.92
N ASP A 375 -14.82 9.98 5.89
CA ASP A 375 -14.35 11.32 6.20
C ASP A 375 -12.93 11.31 6.75
N VAL A 376 -12.32 12.47 6.72
CA VAL A 376 -10.96 12.69 7.20
C VAL A 376 -10.78 12.14 8.60
N SER A 377 -9.68 11.45 8.77
CA SER A 377 -9.32 10.88 10.05
C SER A 377 -9.06 11.94 11.10
N ASP A 378 -9.45 11.63 12.34
CA ASP A 378 -9.24 12.46 13.51
C ASP A 378 -7.77 12.74 13.87
N GLY A 379 -6.83 12.21 13.19
CA GLY A 379 -5.41 12.36 13.52
C GLY A 379 -4.68 13.48 12.80
N GLY A 380 -5.35 14.30 12.00
CA GLY A 380 -4.69 15.31 11.16
C GLY A 380 -3.76 14.70 10.12
N THR A 381 -3.80 13.38 9.94
CA THR A 381 -2.99 12.69 8.97
C THR A 381 -3.71 12.67 7.64
N ARG A 382 -3.15 13.37 6.69
CA ARG A 382 -3.67 13.48 5.32
C ARG A 382 -3.16 12.35 4.42
N ILE A 383 -2.49 11.36 5.00
CA ILE A 383 -1.81 10.31 4.26
C ILE A 383 -2.82 9.37 3.62
N HIS A 384 -2.76 9.29 2.31
CA HIS A 384 -3.57 8.44 1.48
C HIS A 384 -2.68 7.80 0.42
N GLY A 385 -2.62 6.48 0.44
CA GLY A 385 -1.73 5.71 -0.40
C GLY A 385 -2.46 4.90 -1.46
N VAL A 386 -1.70 4.54 -2.48
CA VAL A 386 -2.09 3.62 -3.52
C VAL A 386 -0.92 2.68 -3.82
N ASP A 387 -1.25 1.43 -4.10
CA ASP A 387 -0.32 0.45 -4.65
C ASP A 387 -1.01 -0.32 -5.77
N ALA A 388 -0.27 -0.78 -6.76
CA ALA A 388 -0.80 -1.56 -7.86
C ALA A 388 0.19 -2.68 -8.24
N LYS A 389 -0.35 -3.88 -8.48
CA LYS A 389 0.45 -5.03 -8.89
C LYS A 389 -0.22 -5.77 -10.04
N ASN A 390 0.56 -6.13 -11.03
CA ASN A 390 0.15 -7.06 -12.08
C ASN A 390 0.21 -8.47 -11.52
N ILE A 391 -0.90 -9.19 -11.62
CA ILE A 391 -0.99 -10.59 -11.20
C ILE A 391 -1.71 -11.35 -12.31
N PRO A 392 -1.01 -12.28 -12.99
CA PRO A 392 -1.61 -13.04 -14.07
C PRO A 392 -2.62 -14.06 -13.55
N ASP A 393 -3.63 -14.36 -14.37
CA ASP A 393 -4.54 -15.47 -14.14
C ASP A 393 -3.89 -16.84 -14.46
N GLU A 394 -4.63 -17.92 -14.27
CA GLU A 394 -4.17 -19.28 -14.56
C GLU A 394 -3.81 -19.53 -16.04
N ASN A 395 -4.22 -18.66 -16.96
CA ASN A 395 -3.91 -18.71 -18.37
C ASN A 395 -2.74 -17.78 -18.75
N GLY A 396 -2.21 -17.04 -17.78
CA GLY A 396 -1.15 -16.04 -18.01
C GLY A 396 -1.65 -14.72 -18.57
N MET A 397 -2.96 -14.44 -18.48
CA MET A 397 -3.52 -13.13 -18.83
C MET A 397 -3.33 -12.19 -17.65
N ASP A 398 -2.76 -11.02 -17.89
CA ASP A 398 -2.51 -10.03 -16.84
C ASP A 398 -3.80 -9.38 -16.35
N GLY A 399 -3.94 -9.30 -15.04
CA GLY A 399 -4.86 -8.42 -14.34
C GLY A 399 -4.07 -7.50 -13.43
N VAL A 400 -4.61 -6.35 -13.13
CA VAL A 400 -4.02 -5.40 -12.19
C VAL A 400 -4.88 -5.31 -10.94
N TYR A 401 -4.24 -5.44 -9.80
CA TYR A 401 -4.88 -5.25 -8.51
C TYR A 401 -4.42 -3.95 -7.91
N VAL A 402 -5.38 -3.12 -7.52
CA VAL A 402 -5.14 -1.79 -6.97
C VAL A 402 -5.58 -1.76 -5.53
N LEU A 403 -4.67 -1.39 -4.65
CA LEU A 403 -4.92 -1.12 -3.23
C LEU A 403 -5.03 0.39 -3.02
N THR A 404 -6.07 0.84 -2.36
CA THR A 404 -6.13 2.18 -1.78
C THR A 404 -6.13 2.09 -0.27
N TYR A 405 -5.36 2.94 0.38
CA TYR A 405 -5.21 2.99 1.83
C TYR A 405 -5.28 4.42 2.34
N LYS A 406 -6.18 4.67 3.28
CA LYS A 406 -6.27 5.95 3.99
C LYS A 406 -5.92 5.77 5.45
N CYS A 407 -4.88 6.46 5.89
CA CYS A 407 -4.44 6.45 7.29
C CYS A 407 -5.62 6.69 8.25
N ASN A 408 -5.78 5.83 9.24
CA ASN A 408 -6.85 5.78 10.23
C ASN A 408 -8.26 5.45 9.71
N ASN A 409 -8.50 5.49 8.42
CA ASN A 409 -9.84 5.24 7.86
C ASN A 409 -9.99 3.80 7.37
N GLY A 410 -8.98 3.27 6.66
CA GLY A 410 -9.05 1.90 6.16
C GLY A 410 -8.42 1.71 4.80
N LEU A 411 -8.77 0.61 4.16
CA LEU A 411 -8.25 0.17 2.87
C LEU A 411 -9.30 -0.56 2.05
N ALA A 412 -9.11 -0.56 0.73
CA ALA A 412 -9.91 -1.32 -0.21
C ALA A 412 -9.05 -1.88 -1.34
N VAL A 413 -9.41 -3.04 -1.85
CA VAL A 413 -8.70 -3.71 -2.95
C VAL A 413 -9.64 -3.90 -4.13
N TYR A 414 -9.14 -3.56 -5.31
CA TYR A 414 -9.86 -3.63 -6.58
C TYR A 414 -9.12 -4.51 -7.57
N ALA A 415 -9.87 -5.27 -8.36
CA ALA A 415 -9.36 -5.97 -9.53
C ALA A 415 -9.73 -5.17 -10.78
N ILE A 416 -8.74 -4.83 -11.59
CA ILE A 416 -8.88 -4.19 -12.89
C ILE A 416 -8.38 -5.18 -13.93
N THR A 417 -9.30 -5.74 -14.71
CA THR A 417 -9.02 -6.92 -15.52
C THR A 417 -9.59 -6.80 -16.92
N PRO A 418 -8.88 -7.31 -17.94
CA PRO A 418 -9.43 -7.35 -19.28
C PRO A 418 -10.56 -8.38 -19.40
N GLU A 419 -11.34 -8.25 -20.46
CA GLU A 419 -12.35 -9.26 -20.79
C GLU A 419 -11.71 -10.64 -20.99
N GLY A 420 -12.26 -11.67 -20.35
CA GLY A 420 -11.74 -13.02 -20.41
C GLY A 420 -10.74 -13.39 -19.32
N TYR A 421 -10.28 -12.41 -18.51
CA TYR A 421 -9.47 -12.69 -17.33
C TYR A 421 -10.23 -13.57 -16.34
N LYS A 422 -9.60 -14.61 -15.84
CA LYS A 422 -10.18 -15.47 -14.82
C LYS A 422 -9.85 -14.96 -13.44
N ASP A 423 -10.89 -14.53 -12.72
CA ASP A 423 -10.77 -14.03 -11.35
C ASP A 423 -9.95 -14.98 -10.47
N LEU A 424 -8.90 -14.46 -9.85
CA LEU A 424 -8.12 -15.20 -8.85
C LEU A 424 -9.02 -15.49 -7.65
N GLY A 425 -9.30 -16.77 -7.40
CA GLY A 425 -10.05 -17.20 -6.21
C GLY A 425 -11.51 -16.77 -6.15
N GLY A 426 -12.09 -16.32 -7.26
CA GLY A 426 -13.54 -16.35 -7.38
C GLY A 426 -13.97 -17.78 -7.11
N VAL A 427 -14.93 -17.99 -6.20
CA VAL A 427 -15.65 -19.27 -6.19
C VAL A 427 -16.22 -19.34 -7.59
N ASN A 428 -15.56 -20.13 -8.45
CA ASN A 428 -16.08 -20.40 -9.78
C ASN A 428 -17.54 -20.72 -9.59
N ASP A 429 -18.42 -20.03 -10.33
CA ASP A 429 -19.81 -20.44 -10.41
C ASP A 429 -19.75 -21.94 -10.59
N ILE A 430 -20.36 -22.68 -9.65
CA ILE A 430 -20.35 -24.14 -9.80
C ILE A 430 -20.97 -24.36 -11.17
N ILE A 431 -20.12 -24.75 -12.13
CA ILE A 431 -20.65 -25.45 -13.27
C ILE A 431 -21.23 -26.72 -12.64
N VAL A 432 -22.54 -26.70 -12.44
CA VAL A 432 -23.28 -27.89 -12.02
C VAL A 432 -22.92 -28.90 -13.06
N ASP A 433 -22.03 -29.81 -12.71
CA ASP A 433 -21.67 -30.90 -13.60
C ASP A 433 -22.96 -31.73 -13.75
N GLU A 434 -23.65 -31.53 -14.85
CA GLU A 434 -24.91 -32.21 -15.14
C GLU A 434 -24.76 -33.75 -15.06
N ASN A 435 -23.53 -34.26 -15.06
CA ASN A 435 -23.19 -35.62 -14.86
C ASN A 435 -22.96 -36.04 -13.39
N ASN A 436 -22.99 -35.11 -12.44
CA ASN A 436 -22.86 -35.43 -11.03
C ASN A 436 -24.25 -35.69 -10.42
N ASN A 437 -24.62 -36.95 -10.28
CA ASN A 437 -25.90 -37.42 -9.71
C ASN A 437 -26.05 -37.17 -8.19
N ALA A 438 -25.07 -36.55 -7.52
CA ALA A 438 -25.19 -36.23 -6.11
C ALA A 438 -26.21 -35.06 -5.93
N PRO A 439 -27.14 -35.13 -4.95
CA PRO A 439 -28.06 -34.05 -4.69
C PRO A 439 -27.34 -32.79 -4.25
N VAL A 440 -27.81 -31.64 -4.75
CA VAL A 440 -27.29 -30.35 -4.31
C VAL A 440 -27.85 -30.04 -2.91
N GLN A 441 -26.96 -29.81 -1.95
CA GLN A 441 -27.29 -29.33 -0.62
C GLN A 441 -27.12 -27.81 -0.58
N TYR A 442 -28.04 -27.14 0.12
CA TYR A 442 -28.01 -25.69 0.30
C TYR A 442 -27.75 -25.36 1.76
N PHE A 443 -26.90 -24.40 2.04
CA PHE A 443 -26.60 -23.93 3.38
C PHE A 443 -26.82 -22.41 3.41
N ASN A 444 -27.44 -21.90 4.47
CA ASN A 444 -27.47 -20.47 4.70
C ASN A 444 -26.07 -19.96 5.11
N LEU A 445 -25.92 -18.63 5.22
CA LEU A 445 -24.65 -18.01 5.58
C LEU A 445 -24.13 -18.38 6.98
N ASN A 446 -24.99 -18.97 7.82
CA ASN A 446 -24.60 -19.50 9.13
C ASN A 446 -24.16 -20.98 9.07
N GLY A 447 -24.05 -21.56 7.86
CA GLY A 447 -23.66 -22.96 7.65
C GLY A 447 -24.78 -23.97 7.99
N VAL A 448 -26.02 -23.53 8.17
CA VAL A 448 -27.16 -24.40 8.45
C VAL A 448 -27.75 -24.87 7.12
N GLU A 449 -27.90 -26.19 6.98
CA GLU A 449 -28.51 -26.79 5.79
C GLU A 449 -29.99 -26.35 5.66
N VAL A 450 -30.37 -25.93 4.45
CA VAL A 450 -31.72 -25.48 4.09
C VAL A 450 -32.24 -26.38 2.97
N SER A 451 -33.45 -26.88 3.15
CA SER A 451 -34.10 -27.65 2.09
C SER A 451 -34.29 -26.80 0.83
N ALA A 452 -34.07 -27.39 -0.34
CA ALA A 452 -34.31 -26.73 -1.63
C ALA A 452 -35.73 -26.15 -1.78
N ASP A 453 -36.72 -26.78 -1.14
CA ASP A 453 -38.11 -26.33 -1.14
C ASP A 453 -38.38 -25.11 -0.26
N ASN A 454 -37.45 -24.75 0.61
CA ASN A 454 -37.56 -23.65 1.58
C ASN A 454 -36.61 -22.49 1.31
N LEU A 455 -36.02 -22.44 0.10
CA LEU A 455 -35.14 -21.35 -0.28
C LEU A 455 -35.96 -20.06 -0.47
N THR A 456 -35.55 -19.02 0.24
CA THR A 456 -36.07 -17.66 0.05
C THR A 456 -35.04 -16.84 -0.75
N PRO A 457 -35.44 -15.70 -1.37
CA PRO A 457 -34.47 -14.85 -2.03
C PRO A 457 -33.30 -14.51 -1.11
N GLY A 458 -32.09 -14.76 -1.59
CA GLY A 458 -30.88 -14.56 -0.79
C GLY A 458 -29.69 -15.35 -1.31
N LEU A 459 -28.52 -15.17 -0.64
CA LEU A 459 -27.28 -15.87 -0.95
C LEU A 459 -27.21 -17.17 -0.13
N TYR A 460 -26.91 -18.28 -0.78
CA TYR A 460 -26.70 -19.59 -0.18
C TYR A 460 -25.37 -20.19 -0.58
N ILE A 461 -24.79 -20.99 0.29
CA ILE A 461 -23.67 -21.89 -0.02
C ILE A 461 -24.28 -23.20 -0.53
N THR A 462 -23.78 -23.74 -1.63
CA THR A 462 -24.18 -25.05 -2.16
C THR A 462 -23.05 -26.06 -2.02
N ARG A 463 -23.42 -27.31 -1.88
CA ARG A 463 -22.51 -28.46 -1.93
C ARG A 463 -23.12 -29.55 -2.79
N GLN A 464 -22.32 -30.10 -3.73
CA GLN A 464 -22.69 -31.25 -4.55
C GLN A 464 -21.52 -32.22 -4.60
N GLY A 465 -21.61 -33.30 -3.87
CA GLY A 465 -20.48 -34.19 -3.66
C GLY A 465 -19.35 -33.50 -2.90
N ASP A 466 -18.16 -33.49 -3.49
CA ASP A 466 -16.98 -32.81 -2.93
C ASP A 466 -16.84 -31.34 -3.40
N LYS A 467 -17.73 -30.88 -4.27
CA LYS A 467 -17.71 -29.49 -4.80
C LYS A 467 -18.61 -28.60 -3.98
N GLY A 468 -18.10 -27.39 -3.64
CA GLY A 468 -18.86 -26.35 -2.93
C GLY A 468 -19.01 -25.10 -3.79
N GLY A 469 -20.04 -24.28 -3.55
CA GLY A 469 -20.27 -23.04 -4.29
C GLY A 469 -21.24 -22.08 -3.64
N LYS A 470 -21.55 -20.98 -4.33
CA LYS A 470 -22.55 -20.00 -3.90
C LYS A 470 -23.63 -19.87 -4.96
N VAL A 471 -24.88 -19.67 -4.52
CA VAL A 471 -26.00 -19.41 -5.42
C VAL A 471 -26.84 -18.26 -4.84
N ILE A 472 -27.29 -17.39 -5.71
CA ILE A 472 -28.27 -16.34 -5.37
C ILE A 472 -29.63 -16.82 -5.83
N ILE A 473 -30.54 -17.02 -4.88
CA ILE A 473 -31.95 -17.26 -5.17
C ILE A 473 -32.63 -15.89 -5.33
N LYS A 474 -33.31 -15.69 -6.46
CA LYS A 474 -34.01 -14.43 -6.80
C LYS A 474 -35.47 -14.50 -6.41
#